data_58c2ceeac0a1082efdc0fdf61a30b865
#
_entry.id   58c2ceeac0a1082efdc0fdf61a30b865
#
_cell.length_a   1.000
_cell.length_b   1.000
_cell.length_c   1.000
_cell.angle_alpha   90.00
_cell.angle_beta   90.00
_cell.angle_gamma   90.00
#
_symmetry.space_group_name_H-M   'P 1'
#
loop_
_entity.id
_entity.type
_entity.pdbx_description
1 polymer ?
#
loop_
_entity_poly.entity_id
_entity_poly.type
_entity_poly.pdbx_seq_one_letter_code
_entity_poly.pdbx_strand_id
1 'polypeptide(L)'
;TKTVTVEAGNKEQLEAYNKKHGTDYLMLPPEMYEVGKEVVFNSKQTLQYLPVKFKDVKFSLQGSYALPVKLGGGTVPVIDSESESLIVLEQRIKTKCLRIDGYGSEDAKMFPDDFKVDQWTMEVMVNRSAYQSNNRSICGTKLVSGSGALDEIYPRFGDVTIRPDQLQFKTGGSQIDVPADVFTAQPDTWYMIAFVYDGKKNYVYVNGELVADREIRTGPYGLVGFWIGGTNELVREIRFWKTARTPQQLKQFMWKTVDGSDENLLLYYPLNGKKRNLETGENTEIG
;
A
#
# COMPACT_ATOMS: atom_id res chain seq x y z
N THR A 1 17.07 -30.24 -32.21
CA THR A 1 16.12 -29.26 -31.71
C THR A 1 15.22 -29.93 -30.70
N LYS A 2 15.00 -29.26 -29.55
CA LYS A 2 14.09 -29.69 -28.50
C LYS A 2 13.01 -28.62 -28.31
N THR A 3 11.79 -29.03 -28.01
CA THR A 3 10.66 -28.12 -27.86
C THR A 3 9.95 -28.39 -26.53
N VAL A 4 9.40 -27.32 -25.94
CA VAL A 4 8.53 -27.32 -24.78
C VAL A 4 7.31 -26.47 -25.15
N THR A 5 6.11 -26.95 -24.87
CA THR A 5 4.89 -26.15 -25.11
C THR A 5 4.69 -25.11 -24.01
N VAL A 6 4.01 -24.01 -24.36
CA VAL A 6 3.67 -22.92 -23.44
C VAL A 6 2.18 -22.64 -23.55
N GLU A 7 1.51 -22.54 -22.40
CA GLU A 7 0.08 -22.22 -22.33
C GLU A 7 -0.17 -21.11 -21.32
N ALA A 8 -1.04 -20.18 -21.69
CA ALA A 8 -1.59 -19.23 -20.72
C ALA A 8 -2.56 -19.97 -19.81
N GLY A 9 -2.43 -19.77 -18.53
CA GLY A 9 -3.36 -20.28 -17.55
C GLY A 9 -4.70 -19.53 -17.56
N ASN A 10 -5.63 -20.02 -16.78
CA ASN A 10 -6.99 -19.50 -16.69
C ASN A 10 -7.31 -18.91 -15.32
N LYS A 11 -8.52 -18.38 -15.19
CA LYS A 11 -9.00 -17.74 -13.95
C LYS A 11 -9.02 -18.73 -12.77
N GLU A 12 -9.39 -19.97 -12.97
CA GLU A 12 -9.47 -20.99 -11.92
C GLU A 12 -8.09 -21.30 -11.34
N GLN A 13 -7.05 -21.35 -12.19
CA GLN A 13 -5.67 -21.53 -11.74
C GLN A 13 -5.19 -20.32 -10.92
N LEU A 14 -5.54 -19.11 -11.33
CA LEU A 14 -5.22 -17.90 -10.57
C LEU A 14 -5.96 -17.86 -9.23
N GLU A 15 -7.23 -18.23 -9.19
CA GLU A 15 -8.01 -18.31 -7.94
C GLU A 15 -7.44 -19.35 -6.97
N ALA A 16 -7.01 -20.50 -7.49
CA ALA A 16 -6.32 -21.52 -6.69
C ALA A 16 -4.99 -20.99 -6.13
N TYR A 17 -4.22 -20.26 -6.96
CA TYR A 17 -3.01 -19.59 -6.52
C TYR A 17 -3.28 -18.56 -5.42
N ASN A 18 -4.25 -17.67 -5.67
CA ASN A 18 -4.66 -16.64 -4.70
C ASN A 18 -5.05 -17.25 -3.35
N LYS A 19 -5.87 -18.30 -3.38
CA LYS A 19 -6.29 -19.01 -2.17
C LYS A 19 -5.11 -19.65 -1.43
N LYS A 20 -4.18 -20.27 -2.15
CA LYS A 20 -3.00 -20.93 -1.58
C LYS A 20 -2.02 -19.94 -0.95
N HIS A 21 -1.85 -18.77 -1.57
CA HIS A 21 -0.83 -17.79 -1.19
C HIS A 21 -1.39 -16.55 -0.47
N GLY A 22 -2.73 -16.50 -0.26
CA GLY A 22 -3.40 -15.37 0.38
C GLY A 22 -3.26 -14.06 -0.41
N THR A 23 -3.31 -14.13 -1.74
CA THR A 23 -3.25 -12.99 -2.65
C THR A 23 -4.59 -12.73 -3.32
N ASP A 24 -4.78 -11.53 -3.89
CA ASP A 24 -6.03 -11.10 -4.55
C ASP A 24 -5.73 -10.59 -5.98
N TYR A 25 -4.85 -11.28 -6.70
CA TYR A 25 -4.52 -10.91 -8.07
C TYR A 25 -5.73 -11.07 -9.00
N LEU A 26 -5.86 -10.13 -9.93
CA LEU A 26 -6.87 -10.14 -10.98
C LEU A 26 -6.32 -10.84 -12.23
N MET A 27 -7.15 -11.66 -12.89
CA MET A 27 -6.74 -12.28 -14.14
C MET A 27 -6.50 -11.21 -15.21
N LEU A 28 -5.33 -11.26 -15.84
CA LEU A 28 -5.02 -10.36 -16.95
C LEU A 28 -5.98 -10.63 -18.12
N PRO A 29 -6.70 -9.60 -18.63
CA PRO A 29 -7.59 -9.76 -19.77
C PRO A 29 -6.87 -10.29 -21.02
N PRO A 30 -7.45 -11.23 -21.77
CA PRO A 30 -6.79 -11.92 -22.89
C PRO A 30 -6.37 -10.98 -24.02
N GLU A 31 -7.04 -9.85 -24.20
CA GLU A 31 -6.69 -8.82 -25.17
C GLU A 31 -5.40 -8.06 -24.84
N MET A 32 -4.94 -8.14 -23.59
CA MET A 32 -3.76 -7.42 -23.09
C MET A 32 -2.46 -8.23 -23.18
N TYR A 33 -2.49 -9.46 -23.70
CA TYR A 33 -1.29 -10.27 -23.86
C TYR A 33 -1.32 -11.20 -25.07
N GLU A 34 -0.16 -11.69 -25.42
CA GLU A 34 0.05 -12.79 -26.34
C GLU A 34 1.06 -13.75 -25.72
N VAL A 35 0.76 -15.05 -25.73
CA VAL A 35 1.67 -16.11 -25.31
C VAL A 35 2.01 -16.97 -26.51
N GLY A 36 3.30 -17.15 -26.78
CA GLY A 36 3.75 -18.08 -27.82
C GLY A 36 3.46 -19.51 -27.40
N LYS A 37 3.20 -20.38 -28.38
CA LYS A 37 2.75 -21.75 -28.12
C LYS A 37 3.88 -22.71 -27.74
N GLU A 38 5.11 -22.35 -28.05
CA GLU A 38 6.28 -23.22 -27.79
C GLU A 38 7.57 -22.43 -27.59
N VAL A 39 8.49 -23.05 -26.86
CA VAL A 39 9.89 -22.62 -26.74
C VAL A 39 10.78 -23.66 -27.43
N VAL A 40 11.66 -23.20 -28.31
CA VAL A 40 12.55 -24.05 -29.13
C VAL A 40 13.98 -23.91 -28.63
N PHE A 41 14.61 -25.02 -28.28
CA PHE A 41 16.02 -25.10 -27.93
C PHE A 41 16.80 -25.72 -29.11
N ASN A 42 17.71 -24.96 -29.65
CA ASN A 42 18.65 -25.48 -30.68
C ASN A 42 19.81 -26.22 -30.01
N SER A 43 20.64 -26.86 -30.82
CA SER A 43 21.82 -27.60 -30.32
C SER A 43 22.69 -26.70 -29.40
N LYS A 44 23.06 -27.20 -28.22
CA LYS A 44 23.86 -26.53 -27.20
C LYS A 44 23.18 -25.33 -26.48
N GLN A 45 21.92 -25.02 -26.75
CA GLN A 45 21.18 -24.02 -25.97
C GLN A 45 20.65 -24.67 -24.68
N THR A 46 20.92 -24.03 -23.54
CA THR A 46 20.48 -24.43 -22.21
C THR A 46 19.50 -23.44 -21.58
N LEU A 47 19.33 -22.27 -22.18
CA LEU A 47 18.45 -21.21 -21.73
C LEU A 47 17.62 -20.66 -22.89
N GLN A 48 16.35 -20.40 -22.65
CA GLN A 48 15.45 -19.71 -23.55
C GLN A 48 14.51 -18.80 -22.79
N TYR A 49 13.91 -17.83 -23.49
CA TYR A 49 12.96 -16.90 -22.94
C TYR A 49 11.53 -17.38 -23.16
N LEU A 50 10.69 -17.14 -22.16
CA LEU A 50 9.25 -17.36 -22.27
C LEU A 50 8.66 -16.36 -23.28
N PRO A 51 7.96 -16.82 -24.33
CA PRO A 51 7.47 -15.94 -25.39
C PRO A 51 6.15 -15.29 -24.99
N VAL A 52 6.20 -14.33 -24.06
CA VAL A 52 5.05 -13.54 -23.62
C VAL A 52 5.23 -12.09 -24.04
N LYS A 53 4.20 -11.53 -24.68
CA LYS A 53 4.14 -10.12 -25.09
C LYS A 53 2.93 -9.47 -24.47
N PHE A 54 3.13 -8.34 -23.81
CA PHE A 54 2.06 -7.50 -23.26
C PHE A 54 1.70 -6.38 -24.21
N LYS A 55 0.39 -6.07 -24.29
CA LYS A 55 -0.18 -5.07 -25.18
C LYS A 55 -1.01 -4.10 -24.34
N ASP A 56 -0.76 -2.81 -24.46
CA ASP A 56 -1.58 -1.69 -23.92
C ASP A 56 -2.33 -2.02 -22.62
N VAL A 57 -1.59 -2.48 -21.62
CA VAL A 57 -2.15 -2.91 -20.34
C VAL A 57 -2.77 -1.71 -19.60
N LYS A 58 -4.08 -1.73 -19.44
CA LYS A 58 -4.83 -0.78 -18.63
C LYS A 58 -4.95 -1.32 -17.21
N PHE A 59 -4.16 -0.77 -16.31
CA PHE A 59 -4.12 -1.24 -14.93
C PHE A 59 -5.41 -0.94 -14.19
N SER A 60 -5.87 -1.90 -13.37
CA SER A 60 -7.04 -1.77 -12.51
C SER A 60 -6.70 -1.02 -11.23
N LEU A 61 -7.65 -0.23 -10.72
CA LEU A 61 -7.57 0.35 -9.37
C LEU A 61 -7.91 -0.68 -8.27
N GLN A 62 -8.50 -1.82 -8.65
CA GLN A 62 -8.93 -2.87 -7.70
C GLN A 62 -7.84 -3.88 -7.36
N GLY A 63 -6.77 -3.96 -8.12
CA GLY A 63 -5.67 -4.88 -7.84
C GLY A 63 -4.66 -5.01 -8.97
N SER A 64 -3.60 -5.77 -8.70
CA SER A 64 -2.61 -6.13 -9.71
C SER A 64 -3.11 -7.23 -10.62
N TYR A 65 -2.83 -7.11 -11.90
CA TYR A 65 -3.06 -8.21 -12.83
C TYR A 65 -1.98 -9.28 -12.70
N ALA A 66 -2.38 -10.53 -12.87
CA ALA A 66 -1.46 -11.65 -12.99
C ALA A 66 -1.86 -12.57 -14.13
N LEU A 67 -0.86 -13.18 -14.76
CA LEU A 67 -1.00 -14.16 -15.81
C LEU A 67 -0.33 -15.44 -15.38
N PRO A 68 -1.08 -16.52 -15.04
CA PRO A 68 -0.50 -17.83 -14.88
C PRO A 68 0.01 -18.33 -16.23
N VAL A 69 1.16 -18.98 -16.24
CA VAL A 69 1.74 -19.60 -17.44
C VAL A 69 2.20 -21.00 -17.07
N LYS A 70 1.91 -21.96 -17.95
CA LYS A 70 2.30 -23.35 -17.77
C LYS A 70 3.18 -23.83 -18.92
N LEU A 71 4.25 -24.55 -18.57
CA LEU A 71 5.06 -25.29 -19.50
C LEU A 71 4.52 -26.71 -19.61
N GLY A 72 4.28 -27.15 -20.82
CA GLY A 72 3.90 -28.52 -21.13
C GLY A 72 5.02 -29.31 -21.80
N GLY A 73 4.91 -30.63 -21.78
CA GLY A 73 5.82 -31.48 -22.50
C GLY A 73 5.76 -31.25 -24.00
N GLY A 74 6.91 -31.36 -24.66
CA GLY A 74 7.05 -31.32 -26.11
C GLY A 74 7.91 -32.49 -26.57
N THR A 75 9.03 -32.24 -27.21
CA THR A 75 10.02 -33.28 -27.53
C THR A 75 10.85 -33.72 -26.30
N VAL A 76 10.69 -32.99 -25.17
CA VAL A 76 11.30 -33.32 -23.87
C VAL A 76 10.23 -33.20 -22.77
N PRO A 77 10.33 -34.02 -21.72
CA PRO A 77 9.45 -33.88 -20.56
C PRO A 77 9.78 -32.61 -19.77
N VAL A 78 8.80 -32.09 -19.04
CA VAL A 78 8.94 -31.03 -18.06
C VAL A 78 8.81 -31.62 -16.65
N ILE A 79 9.36 -30.93 -15.67
CA ILE A 79 9.18 -31.25 -14.25
C ILE A 79 7.91 -30.57 -13.80
N ASP A 80 6.88 -31.33 -13.44
CA ASP A 80 5.54 -30.78 -13.12
C ASP A 80 5.58 -29.73 -11.99
N SER A 81 6.38 -29.95 -10.95
CA SER A 81 6.52 -28.99 -9.84
C SER A 81 7.14 -27.64 -10.24
N GLU A 82 7.85 -27.59 -11.38
CA GLU A 82 8.55 -26.40 -11.89
C GLU A 82 7.93 -25.88 -13.19
N SER A 83 6.80 -26.45 -13.60
CA SER A 83 6.18 -26.14 -14.90
C SER A 83 5.24 -24.93 -14.86
N GLU A 84 4.87 -24.48 -13.68
CA GLU A 84 3.93 -23.35 -13.52
C GLU A 84 4.64 -22.12 -13.01
N SER A 85 4.29 -20.96 -13.60
CA SER A 85 4.80 -19.66 -13.20
C SER A 85 3.67 -18.63 -13.18
N LEU A 86 3.75 -17.65 -12.30
CA LEU A 86 2.83 -16.53 -12.26
C LEU A 86 3.58 -15.25 -12.63
N ILE A 87 3.14 -14.59 -13.70
CA ILE A 87 3.66 -13.28 -14.09
C ILE A 87 2.74 -12.22 -13.51
N VAL A 88 3.23 -11.44 -12.53
CA VAL A 88 2.50 -10.33 -11.94
C VAL A 88 2.91 -9.04 -12.62
N LEU A 89 1.91 -8.25 -13.04
CA LEU A 89 2.12 -6.96 -13.69
C LEU A 89 1.90 -5.84 -12.68
N GLU A 90 2.96 -5.08 -12.44
CA GLU A 90 2.94 -3.92 -11.59
C GLU A 90 3.05 -2.63 -12.40
N GLN A 91 2.15 -1.68 -12.13
CA GLN A 91 2.20 -0.38 -12.79
C GLN A 91 3.40 0.43 -12.29
N ARG A 92 4.26 0.88 -13.21
CA ARG A 92 5.28 1.87 -12.86
C ARG A 92 4.61 3.23 -12.68
N ILE A 93 4.50 3.68 -11.44
CA ILE A 93 3.90 4.97 -11.11
C ILE A 93 4.94 6.07 -11.25
N LYS A 94 4.66 7.03 -12.15
CA LYS A 94 5.32 8.33 -12.19
C LYS A 94 4.26 9.36 -11.86
N THR A 95 4.42 10.07 -10.76
CA THR A 95 3.43 11.03 -10.29
C THR A 95 4.12 12.13 -9.51
N LYS A 96 3.41 13.26 -9.35
CA LYS A 96 3.79 14.33 -8.44
C LYS A 96 3.58 13.87 -6.99
N CYS A 97 4.17 14.57 -6.05
CA CYS A 97 3.93 14.45 -4.62
C CYS A 97 3.90 15.84 -4.00
N LEU A 98 3.31 15.98 -2.83
CA LEU A 98 3.35 17.22 -2.08
C LEU A 98 4.70 17.33 -1.35
N ARG A 99 5.36 18.48 -1.45
CA ARG A 99 6.44 18.86 -0.55
C ARG A 99 5.87 19.72 0.57
N ILE A 100 6.16 19.35 1.81
CA ILE A 100 5.75 20.11 2.99
C ILE A 100 6.99 20.83 3.54
N ASP A 101 6.96 22.16 3.52
CA ASP A 101 8.07 23.03 3.97
C ASP A 101 7.65 23.84 5.21
N GLY A 102 7.41 23.14 6.32
CA GLY A 102 7.29 23.76 7.64
C GLY A 102 5.88 24.15 8.09
N TYR A 103 4.90 24.24 7.23
CA TYR A 103 3.51 24.54 7.60
C TYR A 103 2.60 23.41 7.16
N GLY A 104 1.75 22.96 8.10
CA GLY A 104 0.72 21.98 7.81
C GLY A 104 -0.57 22.62 7.31
N SER A 105 -1.50 21.77 6.94
CA SER A 105 -2.88 22.11 6.62
C SER A 105 -3.83 21.25 7.42
N GLU A 106 -5.05 21.71 7.68
CA GLU A 106 -6.03 20.93 8.40
C GLU A 106 -7.45 21.09 7.85
N ASP A 107 -8.18 19.98 7.88
CA ASP A 107 -9.64 19.93 7.78
C ASP A 107 -10.17 19.67 9.21
N ALA A 108 -10.36 20.76 9.96
CA ALA A 108 -10.59 20.71 11.39
C ALA A 108 -11.92 20.04 11.78
N LYS A 109 -12.91 20.06 10.87
CA LYS A 109 -14.23 19.49 11.13
C LYS A 109 -14.81 18.84 9.87
N MET A 110 -14.46 17.59 9.66
CA MET A 110 -14.97 16.77 8.54
C MET A 110 -16.20 15.96 8.95
N PHE A 111 -16.31 15.60 10.23
CA PHE A 111 -17.35 14.73 10.78
C PHE A 111 -18.05 15.38 11.98
N PRO A 112 -19.28 14.93 12.31
CA PRO A 112 -19.95 15.32 13.56
C PRO A 112 -19.11 14.96 14.79
N ASP A 113 -19.33 15.67 15.90
CA ASP A 113 -18.57 15.48 17.14
C ASP A 113 -18.79 14.11 17.80
N ASP A 114 -19.87 13.41 17.46
CA ASP A 114 -20.20 12.07 17.93
C ASP A 114 -19.81 10.95 16.95
N PHE A 115 -19.19 11.29 15.83
CA PHE A 115 -18.74 10.29 14.84
C PHE A 115 -17.64 9.41 15.41
N LYS A 116 -17.81 8.09 15.28
CA LYS A 116 -16.87 7.09 15.81
C LYS A 116 -16.60 5.98 14.80
N VAL A 117 -15.43 5.39 14.93
CA VAL A 117 -15.01 4.21 14.15
C VAL A 117 -14.56 3.10 15.11
N ASP A 118 -15.06 1.89 14.90
CA ASP A 118 -14.73 0.72 15.72
C ASP A 118 -13.38 0.10 15.35
N GLN A 119 -13.04 0.23 14.09
CA GLN A 119 -11.77 -0.20 13.50
C GLN A 119 -11.29 0.88 12.55
N TRP A 120 -9.99 0.93 12.29
CA TRP A 120 -9.46 1.89 11.32
C TRP A 120 -8.11 1.47 10.77
N THR A 121 -7.77 2.04 9.61
CA THR A 121 -6.44 1.99 9.03
C THR A 121 -6.05 3.38 8.55
N MET A 122 -4.88 3.85 8.97
CA MET A 122 -4.23 5.05 8.42
C MET A 122 -3.04 4.64 7.59
N GLU A 123 -2.93 5.15 6.37
CA GLU A 123 -1.79 4.91 5.49
C GLU A 123 -1.21 6.24 5.01
N VAL A 124 0.10 6.33 4.87
CA VAL A 124 0.81 7.48 4.31
C VAL A 124 2.10 7.07 3.62
N MET A 125 2.33 7.58 2.42
CA MET A 125 3.64 7.51 1.76
C MET A 125 4.45 8.74 2.11
N VAL A 126 5.67 8.55 2.61
CA VAL A 126 6.56 9.61 3.04
C VAL A 126 7.99 9.36 2.58
N ASN A 127 8.68 10.45 2.22
CA ASN A 127 10.11 10.46 1.96
C ASN A 127 10.70 11.71 2.62
N ARG A 128 11.76 11.55 3.38
CA ARG A 128 12.46 12.65 4.07
C ARG A 128 13.92 12.70 3.64
N SER A 129 14.43 13.90 3.42
CA SER A 129 15.83 14.14 3.06
C SER A 129 16.79 13.98 4.24
N ALA A 130 16.29 14.06 5.49
CA ALA A 130 17.11 13.91 6.70
C ALA A 130 16.28 13.52 7.93
N TYR A 131 16.92 12.84 8.89
CA TYR A 131 16.38 12.45 10.18
C TYR A 131 17.28 12.98 11.29
N GLN A 132 17.22 14.29 11.55
CA GLN A 132 18.14 14.99 12.50
C GLN A 132 17.41 15.59 13.69
N SER A 133 16.09 15.59 13.67
CA SER A 133 15.28 16.24 14.72
C SER A 133 14.14 15.34 15.18
N ASN A 134 13.81 15.43 16.46
CA ASN A 134 12.71 14.70 17.06
C ASN A 134 11.34 15.37 16.80
N ASN A 135 10.26 14.66 17.14
CA ASN A 135 8.88 15.13 17.07
C ASN A 135 8.44 15.57 15.66
N ARG A 136 8.84 14.82 14.62
CA ARG A 136 8.46 15.12 13.24
C ARG A 136 7.21 14.34 12.86
N SER A 137 6.06 14.91 13.26
CA SER A 137 4.74 14.37 12.94
C SER A 137 4.40 14.59 11.47
N ILE A 138 3.80 13.58 10.82
CA ILE A 138 3.54 13.57 9.38
C ILE A 138 2.11 14.05 9.10
N CYS A 139 1.14 13.42 9.72
CA CYS A 139 -0.29 13.69 9.61
C CYS A 139 -1.01 13.08 10.81
N GLY A 140 -2.28 13.39 11.00
CA GLY A 140 -3.02 12.81 12.10
C GLY A 140 -4.46 13.27 12.17
N THR A 141 -5.20 12.68 13.11
CA THR A 141 -6.58 13.04 13.39
C THR A 141 -6.68 14.24 14.30
N LYS A 142 -7.74 15.03 14.16
CA LYS A 142 -8.12 16.07 15.11
C LYS A 142 -8.83 15.42 16.28
N LEU A 143 -8.50 15.87 17.49
CA LEU A 143 -9.12 15.40 18.71
C LEU A 143 -10.58 15.84 18.80
N VAL A 144 -11.42 14.91 19.25
CA VAL A 144 -12.78 15.25 19.65
C VAL A 144 -12.71 16.11 20.92
N SER A 145 -13.50 17.16 20.98
CA SER A 145 -13.53 18.04 22.16
C SER A 145 -13.85 17.24 23.44
N GLY A 146 -12.98 17.36 24.45
CA GLY A 146 -13.14 16.66 25.72
C GLY A 146 -12.62 15.22 25.77
N SER A 147 -12.20 14.61 24.65
CA SER A 147 -11.65 13.24 24.64
C SER A 147 -10.21 13.16 25.17
N GLY A 148 -9.53 14.29 25.24
CA GLY A 148 -8.09 14.32 25.52
C GLY A 148 -7.30 13.54 24.48
N ALA A 149 -6.20 12.91 24.87
CA ALA A 149 -5.35 12.14 23.96
C ALA A 149 -5.91 10.74 23.61
N LEU A 150 -7.08 10.36 24.12
CA LEU A 150 -7.62 9.01 23.92
C LEU A 150 -7.97 8.70 22.45
N ASP A 151 -8.40 9.70 21.69
CA ASP A 151 -8.75 9.55 20.27
C ASP A 151 -7.64 10.04 19.33
N GLU A 152 -6.46 10.36 19.87
CA GLU A 152 -5.31 10.82 19.09
C GLU A 152 -4.75 9.70 18.23
N ILE A 153 -4.50 10.00 16.96
CA ILE A 153 -3.92 9.07 15.98
C ILE A 153 -2.93 9.85 15.12
N TYR A 154 -1.63 9.62 15.27
CA TYR A 154 -0.63 10.19 14.35
C TYR A 154 0.72 9.47 14.39
N PRO A 155 1.39 9.35 13.22
CA PRO A 155 2.78 8.93 13.12
C PRO A 155 3.74 10.11 13.28
N ARG A 156 4.90 9.83 13.85
CA ARG A 156 6.05 10.75 13.88
C ARG A 156 7.37 10.00 13.80
N PHE A 157 8.40 10.71 13.39
CA PHE A 157 9.78 10.28 13.52
C PHE A 157 10.46 10.99 14.70
N GLY A 158 11.15 10.22 15.53
CA GLY A 158 11.86 10.69 16.69
C GLY A 158 10.99 11.18 17.84
N ASP A 159 11.47 10.98 19.04
CA ASP A 159 10.93 11.50 20.30
C ASP A 159 12.06 11.65 21.31
N VAL A 160 11.73 12.04 22.55
CA VAL A 160 12.70 12.17 23.65
C VAL A 160 13.40 10.84 23.95
N THR A 161 12.68 9.73 23.79
CA THR A 161 13.14 8.37 24.15
C THR A 161 13.61 7.54 22.96
N ILE A 162 13.42 8.01 21.74
CA ILE A 162 13.79 7.30 20.52
C ILE A 162 14.58 8.21 19.57
N ARG A 163 15.38 7.60 18.69
CA ARG A 163 16.21 8.33 17.74
C ARG A 163 15.38 9.05 16.68
N PRO A 164 15.90 10.11 16.04
CA PRO A 164 15.19 10.84 14.99
C PRO A 164 14.78 10.01 13.77
N ASP A 165 15.47 8.89 13.49
CA ASP A 165 15.18 7.95 12.39
C ASP A 165 14.24 6.80 12.80
N GLN A 166 13.83 6.72 14.06
CA GLN A 166 12.86 5.74 14.54
C GLN A 166 11.43 6.24 14.36
N LEU A 167 10.57 5.33 13.93
CA LEU A 167 9.14 5.57 13.82
C LEU A 167 8.45 5.37 15.18
N GLN A 168 7.61 6.32 15.54
CA GLN A 168 6.68 6.21 16.65
C GLN A 168 5.26 6.45 16.16
N PHE A 169 4.34 5.75 16.74
CA PHE A 169 2.92 5.90 16.49
C PHE A 169 2.17 6.26 17.79
N LYS A 170 1.52 7.42 17.81
CA LYS A 170 0.71 7.89 18.95
C LYS A 170 -0.74 7.49 18.72
N THR A 171 -1.31 6.82 19.71
CA THR A 171 -2.72 6.40 19.68
C THR A 171 -3.23 6.06 21.08
N GLY A 172 -4.52 6.27 21.31
CA GLY A 172 -5.19 5.82 22.53
C GLY A 172 -4.64 6.38 23.84
N GLY A 173 -4.05 7.58 23.82
CA GLY A 173 -3.38 8.18 24.97
C GLY A 173 -2.02 7.57 25.31
N SER A 174 -1.48 6.71 24.45
CA SER A 174 -0.20 6.02 24.58
C SER A 174 0.59 6.06 23.28
N GLN A 175 1.52 5.12 23.07
CA GLN A 175 2.34 5.08 21.86
C GLN A 175 2.88 3.68 21.57
N ILE A 176 3.32 3.49 20.33
CA ILE A 176 4.13 2.35 19.90
C ILE A 176 5.43 2.89 19.35
N ASP A 177 6.54 2.52 19.97
CA ASP A 177 7.87 2.78 19.45
C ASP A 177 8.30 1.59 18.61
N VAL A 178 8.59 1.80 17.33
CA VAL A 178 9.12 0.73 16.49
C VAL A 178 10.56 0.47 16.89
N PRO A 179 10.94 -0.78 17.24
CA PRO A 179 12.31 -1.08 17.66
C PRO A 179 13.33 -0.77 16.56
N ALA A 180 14.46 -0.17 16.93
CA ALA A 180 15.46 0.29 15.99
C ALA A 180 16.17 -0.85 15.22
N ASP A 181 16.19 -2.04 15.78
CA ASP A 181 16.72 -3.27 15.16
C ASP A 181 15.72 -3.91 14.19
N VAL A 182 14.44 -3.52 14.26
CA VAL A 182 13.41 -3.96 13.31
C VAL A 182 13.29 -2.99 12.15
N PHE A 183 13.22 -1.69 12.43
CA PHE A 183 13.11 -0.66 11.39
C PHE A 183 13.71 0.68 11.83
N THR A 184 14.52 1.26 10.95
CA THR A 184 14.94 2.66 10.99
C THR A 184 14.88 3.26 9.59
N ALA A 185 14.41 4.50 9.50
CA ALA A 185 14.25 5.17 8.22
C ALA A 185 15.58 5.70 7.69
N GLN A 186 15.76 5.61 6.37
CA GLN A 186 16.92 6.15 5.65
C GLN A 186 16.52 7.42 4.90
N PRO A 187 17.41 8.43 4.81
CA PRO A 187 17.20 9.61 3.98
C PRO A 187 16.88 9.26 2.53
N ASP A 188 16.11 10.12 1.88
CA ASP A 188 15.76 10.04 0.46
C ASP A 188 15.11 8.71 0.02
N THR A 189 14.51 8.00 0.97
CA THR A 189 13.85 6.71 0.75
C THR A 189 12.35 6.86 0.96
N TRP A 190 11.56 6.33 0.02
CA TRP A 190 10.11 6.26 0.15
C TRP A 190 9.69 5.09 1.02
N TYR A 191 8.81 5.39 1.96
CA TYR A 191 8.14 4.40 2.81
C TYR A 191 6.63 4.53 2.69
N MET A 192 5.92 3.41 2.53
CA MET A 192 4.50 3.34 2.83
C MET A 192 4.35 2.87 4.26
N ILE A 193 3.87 3.76 5.12
CA ILE A 193 3.64 3.49 6.52
C ILE A 193 2.15 3.27 6.72
N ALA A 194 1.77 2.19 7.39
CA ALA A 194 0.38 1.91 7.69
C ALA A 194 0.21 1.56 9.17
N PHE A 195 -0.87 2.05 9.74
CA PHE A 195 -1.31 1.78 11.11
C PHE A 195 -2.69 1.19 11.04
N VAL A 196 -2.87 0.06 11.72
CA VAL A 196 -4.13 -0.68 11.72
C VAL A 196 -4.59 -0.86 13.15
N TYR A 197 -5.86 -0.57 13.42
CA TYR A 197 -6.54 -0.90 14.65
C TYR A 197 -7.73 -1.84 14.35
N ASP A 198 -7.73 -3.01 14.94
CA ASP A 198 -8.73 -4.06 14.69
C ASP A 198 -9.89 -4.07 15.71
N GLY A 199 -9.97 -3.05 16.58
CA GLY A 199 -10.91 -2.96 17.69
C GLY A 199 -10.34 -3.38 19.04
N LYS A 200 -9.13 -3.99 19.05
CA LYS A 200 -8.45 -4.48 20.25
C LYS A 200 -6.97 -4.14 20.29
N LYS A 201 -6.30 -4.30 19.15
CA LYS A 201 -4.85 -4.20 19.03
C LYS A 201 -4.46 -3.26 17.89
N ASN A 202 -3.34 -2.59 18.05
CA ASN A 202 -2.74 -1.73 17.05
C ASN A 202 -1.54 -2.41 16.42
N TYR A 203 -1.39 -2.26 15.10
CA TYR A 203 -0.32 -2.81 14.29
C TYR A 203 0.34 -1.71 13.47
N VAL A 204 1.64 -1.75 13.36
CA VAL A 204 2.45 -0.83 12.54
C VAL A 204 3.11 -1.61 11.41
N TYR A 205 2.88 -1.17 10.19
CA TYR A 205 3.48 -1.75 8.99
C TYR A 205 4.34 -0.73 8.27
N VAL A 206 5.47 -1.18 7.75
CA VAL A 206 6.31 -0.41 6.83
C VAL A 206 6.50 -1.23 5.56
N ASN A 207 6.14 -0.66 4.41
CA ASN A 207 6.17 -1.33 3.11
C ASN A 207 5.46 -2.70 3.12
N GLY A 208 4.33 -2.77 3.86
CA GLY A 208 3.52 -3.97 3.97
C GLY A 208 4.04 -5.04 4.93
N GLU A 209 5.18 -4.82 5.59
CA GLU A 209 5.74 -5.73 6.60
C GLU A 209 5.40 -5.24 8.00
N LEU A 210 4.98 -6.14 8.89
CA LEU A 210 4.69 -5.84 10.29
C LEU A 210 6.00 -5.54 11.02
N VAL A 211 6.10 -4.34 11.60
CA VAL A 211 7.31 -3.89 12.32
C VAL A 211 7.10 -3.70 13.83
N ALA A 212 5.85 -3.51 14.27
CA ALA A 212 5.51 -3.46 15.69
C ALA A 212 4.01 -3.69 15.88
N ASP A 213 3.63 -4.11 17.08
CA ASP A 213 2.23 -4.19 17.48
C ASP A 213 2.09 -3.98 19.01
N ARG A 214 0.92 -3.51 19.45
CA ARG A 214 0.63 -3.32 20.86
C ARG A 214 -0.88 -3.24 21.14
N GLU A 215 -1.32 -3.85 22.21
CA GLU A 215 -2.62 -3.60 22.81
C GLU A 215 -2.54 -2.33 23.66
N ILE A 216 -3.30 -1.29 23.33
CA ILE A 216 -3.30 0.00 24.04
C ILE A 216 -4.67 0.26 24.65
N ARG A 217 -5.72 0.20 23.82
CA ARG A 217 -7.11 0.35 24.27
C ARG A 217 -8.04 -0.49 23.42
N THR A 218 -9.23 -0.71 23.92
CA THR A 218 -10.34 -1.31 23.18
C THR A 218 -11.46 -0.29 22.97
N GLY A 219 -12.37 -0.58 22.04
CA GLY A 219 -13.53 0.25 21.75
C GLY A 219 -13.27 1.35 20.71
N PRO A 220 -14.32 2.11 20.37
CA PRO A 220 -14.30 3.03 19.24
C PRO A 220 -13.42 4.26 19.50
N TYR A 221 -12.91 4.82 18.40
CA TYR A 221 -12.23 6.12 18.35
C TYR A 221 -13.16 7.19 17.80
N GLY A 222 -13.21 8.35 18.45
CA GLY A 222 -13.85 9.54 17.93
C GLY A 222 -12.99 10.17 16.83
N LEU A 223 -13.65 10.66 15.78
CA LEU A 223 -12.99 11.27 14.63
C LEU A 223 -13.73 12.53 14.21
N VAL A 224 -13.08 13.69 14.29
CA VAL A 224 -13.67 14.99 13.93
C VAL A 224 -13.09 15.54 12.66
N GLY A 225 -11.80 15.49 12.50
CA GLY A 225 -11.08 16.04 11.36
C GLY A 225 -9.69 15.45 11.22
N PHE A 226 -8.91 16.06 10.33
CA PHE A 226 -7.59 15.56 9.97
C PHE A 226 -6.62 16.73 9.75
N TRP A 227 -5.33 16.48 9.98
CA TRP A 227 -4.28 17.47 9.71
C TRP A 227 -3.10 16.81 9.00
N ILE A 228 -2.38 17.61 8.20
CA ILE A 228 -1.12 17.25 7.58
C ILE A 228 -0.09 18.24 8.11
N GLY A 229 1.01 17.72 8.61
CA GLY A 229 2.12 18.51 9.13
C GLY A 229 3.45 17.98 8.62
N GLY A 230 4.53 18.48 9.20
CA GLY A 230 5.88 18.04 8.90
C GLY A 230 6.77 19.14 8.36
N THR A 231 8.05 18.81 8.20
CA THR A 231 9.08 19.70 7.67
C THR A 231 9.97 18.96 6.70
N ASN A 232 10.15 19.51 5.49
CA ASN A 232 11.01 18.95 4.43
C ASN A 232 10.68 17.51 4.05
N GLU A 233 9.39 17.17 4.03
CA GLU A 233 8.92 15.86 3.63
C GLU A 233 8.27 15.92 2.26
N LEU A 234 8.42 14.85 1.51
CA LEU A 234 7.59 14.52 0.37
C LEU A 234 6.51 13.56 0.85
N VAL A 235 5.24 13.89 0.62
CA VAL A 235 4.11 13.10 1.11
C VAL A 235 3.12 12.85 -0.01
N ARG A 236 2.52 11.67 -0.02
CA ARG A 236 1.41 11.32 -0.91
C ARG A 236 0.60 10.16 -0.33
N GLU A 237 -0.55 9.86 -0.96
CA GLU A 237 -1.38 8.70 -0.63
C GLU A 237 -1.73 8.65 0.86
N ILE A 238 -2.20 9.75 1.43
CA ILE A 238 -2.74 9.73 2.78
C ILE A 238 -4.15 9.17 2.70
N ARG A 239 -4.40 8.09 3.43
CA ARG A 239 -5.66 7.36 3.44
C ARG A 239 -6.10 7.09 4.87
N PHE A 240 -7.39 7.24 5.14
CA PHE A 240 -7.97 6.81 6.39
C PHE A 240 -9.24 5.98 6.13
N TRP A 241 -9.20 4.74 6.56
CA TRP A 241 -10.25 3.74 6.37
C TRP A 241 -10.99 3.50 7.68
N LYS A 242 -12.31 3.26 7.62
CA LYS A 242 -13.10 2.82 8.79
C LYS A 242 -13.05 1.31 9.05
N THR A 243 -12.08 0.61 8.46
CA THR A 243 -11.87 -0.84 8.57
C THR A 243 -10.42 -1.16 8.87
N ALA A 244 -10.18 -2.30 9.51
CA ALA A 244 -8.83 -2.87 9.66
C ALA A 244 -8.44 -3.58 8.36
N ARG A 245 -7.53 -2.98 7.59
CA ARG A 245 -7.02 -3.58 6.35
C ARG A 245 -6.10 -4.77 6.66
N THR A 246 -6.23 -5.81 5.87
CA THR A 246 -5.38 -7.00 5.99
C THR A 246 -3.95 -6.73 5.49
N PRO A 247 -2.94 -7.50 5.94
CA PRO A 247 -1.58 -7.40 5.40
C PRO A 247 -1.51 -7.54 3.88
N GLN A 248 -2.35 -8.40 3.28
CA GLN A 248 -2.44 -8.56 1.83
C GLN A 248 -2.92 -7.28 1.14
N GLN A 249 -3.98 -6.65 1.66
CA GLN A 249 -4.50 -5.38 1.13
C GLN A 249 -3.44 -4.27 1.24
N LEU A 250 -2.71 -4.19 2.36
CA LEU A 250 -1.63 -3.22 2.53
C LEU A 250 -0.51 -3.45 1.51
N LYS A 251 -0.03 -4.69 1.33
CA LYS A 251 0.99 -5.04 0.34
C LYS A 251 0.55 -4.75 -1.10
N GLN A 252 -0.68 -5.11 -1.43
CA GLN A 252 -1.22 -4.97 -2.77
C GLN A 252 -1.34 -3.51 -3.22
N PHE A 253 -1.66 -2.60 -2.30
CA PHE A 253 -1.94 -1.20 -2.59
C PHE A 253 -0.89 -0.20 -2.09
N MET A 254 0.20 -0.66 -1.46
CA MET A 254 1.19 0.23 -0.84
C MET A 254 1.84 1.23 -1.80
N TRP A 255 2.01 0.88 -3.08
CA TRP A 255 2.62 1.76 -4.08
C TRP A 255 1.63 2.30 -5.12
N LYS A 256 0.34 2.02 -4.96
CA LYS A 256 -0.72 2.36 -5.93
C LYS A 256 -1.66 3.41 -5.38
N THR A 257 -2.38 4.05 -6.28
CA THR A 257 -3.61 4.77 -5.92
C THR A 257 -4.70 3.77 -5.58
N VAL A 258 -5.65 4.20 -4.75
CA VAL A 258 -6.84 3.40 -4.40
C VAL A 258 -8.07 4.00 -5.07
N ASP A 259 -9.15 3.21 -5.11
CA ASP A 259 -10.45 3.71 -5.54
C ASP A 259 -11.00 4.71 -4.51
N GLY A 260 -11.06 5.98 -4.88
CA GLY A 260 -11.54 7.03 -4.00
C GLY A 260 -13.05 6.98 -3.73
N SER A 261 -13.79 6.08 -4.39
CA SER A 261 -15.23 5.84 -4.17
C SER A 261 -15.52 4.66 -3.23
N ASP A 262 -14.48 3.99 -2.69
CA ASP A 262 -14.69 2.91 -1.72
C ASP A 262 -15.39 3.45 -0.47
N GLU A 263 -16.53 2.84 -0.10
CA GLU A 263 -17.37 3.24 1.02
C GLU A 263 -16.69 3.14 2.41
N ASN A 264 -15.60 2.39 2.49
CA ASN A 264 -14.79 2.25 3.71
C ASN A 264 -13.70 3.31 3.83
N LEU A 265 -13.47 4.08 2.77
CA LEU A 265 -12.46 5.13 2.72
C LEU A 265 -13.05 6.46 3.19
N LEU A 266 -12.75 6.84 4.43
CA LEU A 266 -13.26 8.07 5.04
C LEU A 266 -12.52 9.32 4.56
N LEU A 267 -11.23 9.17 4.24
CA LEU A 267 -10.38 10.28 3.79
C LEU A 267 -9.37 9.75 2.78
N TYR A 268 -9.20 10.49 1.70
CA TYR A 268 -8.18 10.21 0.71
C TYR A 268 -7.56 11.50 0.15
N TYR A 269 -6.30 11.71 0.45
CA TYR A 269 -5.47 12.75 -0.14
C TYR A 269 -4.39 12.12 -1.02
N PRO A 270 -4.62 11.98 -2.33
CA PRO A 270 -3.63 11.42 -3.26
C PRO A 270 -2.37 12.28 -3.36
N LEU A 271 -2.48 13.59 -3.18
CA LEU A 271 -1.38 14.57 -3.20
C LEU A 271 -0.49 14.43 -4.45
N ASN A 272 -1.12 14.16 -5.59
CA ASN A 272 -0.49 13.84 -6.86
C ASN A 272 -0.51 15.02 -7.86
N GLY A 273 -0.69 16.24 -7.36
CA GLY A 273 -0.81 17.46 -8.17
C GLY A 273 -2.21 17.69 -8.73
N LYS A 274 -3.21 16.93 -8.27
CA LYS A 274 -4.61 17.08 -8.67
C LYS A 274 -5.49 17.39 -7.47
N LYS A 275 -6.44 18.30 -7.67
CA LYS A 275 -7.53 18.56 -6.74
C LYS A 275 -8.78 17.82 -7.22
N ARG A 276 -9.37 17.01 -6.36
CA ARG A 276 -10.67 16.38 -6.63
C ARG A 276 -11.79 17.32 -6.23
N ASN A 277 -12.74 17.53 -7.14
CA ASN A 277 -14.02 18.11 -6.79
C ASN A 277 -14.89 17.01 -6.16
N LEU A 278 -15.25 17.15 -4.89
CA LEU A 278 -16.04 16.16 -4.17
C LEU A 278 -17.49 16.08 -4.66
N GLU A 279 -18.01 17.15 -5.26
CA GLU A 279 -19.39 17.20 -5.79
C GLU A 279 -19.48 16.54 -7.17
N THR A 280 -18.54 16.78 -8.06
CA THR A 280 -18.56 16.25 -9.44
C THR A 280 -17.70 15.00 -9.63
N GLY A 281 -16.80 14.69 -8.69
CA GLY A 281 -15.82 13.63 -8.82
C GLY A 281 -14.68 13.91 -9.81
N GLU A 282 -14.66 15.10 -10.43
CA GLU A 282 -13.65 15.49 -11.39
C GLU A 282 -12.32 15.83 -10.72
N ASN A 283 -11.22 15.49 -11.40
CA ASN A 283 -9.88 15.86 -10.98
C ASN A 283 -9.35 17.00 -11.85
N THR A 284 -8.98 18.11 -11.22
CA THR A 284 -8.33 19.25 -11.88
C THR A 284 -6.87 19.34 -11.48
N GLU A 285 -5.99 19.77 -12.41
CA GLU A 285 -4.59 20.02 -12.08
C GLU A 285 -4.49 21.21 -11.12
N ILE A 286 -3.60 21.09 -10.14
CA ILE A 286 -3.18 22.19 -9.29
C ILE A 286 -1.91 22.76 -9.92
N GLY A 287 -1.97 24.03 -10.32
CA GLY A 287 -0.87 24.74 -10.98
C GLY A 287 0.37 24.90 -10.13
#